data_f9eaba027fed8ea739bd39fc389fbea6
#
_entry.id   f9eaba027fed8ea739bd39fc389fbea6
#
_cell.length_a   1.000
_cell.length_b   1.000
_cell.length_c   1.000
_cell.angle_alpha   90.00
_cell.angle_beta   90.00
_cell.angle_gamma   90.00
#
_symmetry.space_group_name_H-M   'P 1'
#
loop_
_entity.id
_entity.type
_entity.pdbx_description
1 polymer ?
#
loop_
_entity_poly.entity_id
_entity_poly.type
_entity_poly.pdbx_seq_one_letter_code
_entity_poly.pdbx_strand_id
1 'polypeptide(L)'
;MKAALVIMAAGMGSRYGGSKQVDGIGPDGEILMEYSIYDAIRAGFTKVVFIIKPEMRELVETLCGRRVAGMTAADGSPVEVCYAYQDFSSVPAFYSIPTERTKPFGTGHAVLCARSCVSEPFIVINADDYYGVDAFRVIYEELGRLKAEGEATMVGYRLDKTVSEHGSVTRGVCHVTDGTLDRVVETFKLTVFPDGTIRDVDKNPEGDVYAPDTPVSMNFWGFTPWIFTKLEEYFNAFLHALPAGELKKECLLPSMVGELIEKGELRVSVLHSDAKWFGMTYHEDKDAVAAALKALHAAGVYPPTLHG
;
A
#
# COMPACT_ATOMS: atom_id res chain seq x y z
N MET A 1 13.21 -0.03 -17.74
CA MET A 1 11.91 0.69 -17.83
C MET A 1 11.86 1.70 -16.70
N LYS A 2 11.38 2.94 -16.94
CA LYS A 2 11.10 3.87 -15.84
C LYS A 2 9.80 3.43 -15.14
N ALA A 3 9.81 3.43 -13.80
CA ALA A 3 8.65 3.10 -13.00
C ALA A 3 8.68 3.90 -11.68
N ALA A 4 7.51 4.18 -11.10
CA ALA A 4 7.39 4.93 -9.86
C ALA A 4 6.85 4.06 -8.71
N LEU A 5 7.40 4.27 -7.51
CA LEU A 5 6.85 3.80 -6.25
C LEU A 5 6.00 4.92 -5.64
N VAL A 6 4.71 4.67 -5.43
CA VAL A 6 3.77 5.61 -4.79
C VAL A 6 3.44 5.11 -3.39
N ILE A 7 3.73 5.90 -2.37
CA ILE A 7 3.59 5.52 -0.95
C ILE A 7 2.46 6.33 -0.32
N MET A 8 1.43 5.65 0.19
CA MET A 8 0.33 6.27 0.92
C MET A 8 0.74 6.55 2.37
N ALA A 9 1.26 7.75 2.64
CA ALA A 9 1.80 8.15 3.93
C ALA A 9 0.96 9.21 4.68
N ALA A 10 -0.15 9.69 4.12
CA ALA A 10 -0.99 10.73 4.73
C ALA A 10 -1.60 10.32 6.11
N GLY A 11 -1.70 9.02 6.39
CA GLY A 11 -2.19 8.47 7.65
C GLY A 11 -1.16 8.33 8.77
N MET A 12 0.12 8.46 8.49
CA MET A 12 1.20 8.20 9.46
C MET A 12 1.10 9.04 10.74
N GLY A 13 0.72 10.31 10.64
CA GLY A 13 0.65 11.20 11.80
C GLY A 13 -0.48 10.89 12.78
N SER A 14 -1.56 10.23 12.36
CA SER A 14 -2.73 9.96 13.22
C SER A 14 -2.56 8.72 14.10
N ARG A 15 -1.77 7.73 13.67
CA ARG A 15 -1.53 6.47 14.42
C ARG A 15 -0.51 6.64 15.55
N TYR A 16 0.37 7.65 15.47
CA TYR A 16 1.47 7.86 16.42
C TYR A 16 1.28 9.03 17.38
N GLY A 17 0.04 9.50 17.62
CA GLY A 17 -0.26 10.44 18.73
C GLY A 17 0.45 11.80 18.66
N GLY A 18 0.69 12.32 17.48
CA GLY A 18 1.02 13.75 17.24
C GLY A 18 2.44 14.22 17.52
N SER A 19 3.32 13.48 18.17
CA SER A 19 4.71 13.94 18.42
C SER A 19 5.73 12.84 18.71
N LYS A 20 5.33 11.58 18.84
CA LYS A 20 6.28 10.49 18.87
C LYS A 20 6.48 10.04 17.43
N GLN A 21 7.47 10.68 16.85
CA GLN A 21 8.08 10.37 15.60
C GLN A 21 8.04 8.90 15.32
N VAL A 22 7.96 8.61 14.06
CA VAL A 22 8.22 7.36 13.43
C VAL A 22 9.49 6.77 14.05
N ASP A 23 9.34 6.05 15.14
CA ASP A 23 10.45 5.38 15.80
C ASP A 23 11.07 4.44 14.78
N GLY A 24 12.36 4.61 14.54
CA GLY A 24 13.10 3.66 13.73
C GLY A 24 12.97 2.25 14.30
N ILE A 25 12.81 1.28 13.44
CA ILE A 25 12.72 -0.13 13.79
C ILE A 25 13.87 -0.93 13.19
N GLY A 26 14.58 -0.37 12.23
CA GLY A 26 15.80 -0.95 11.69
C GLY A 26 17.00 -0.77 12.62
N PRO A 27 18.09 -1.53 12.39
CA PRO A 27 19.28 -1.50 13.23
C PRO A 27 19.94 -0.13 13.36
N ASP A 28 19.81 0.73 12.33
CA ASP A 28 20.38 2.09 12.28
C ASP A 28 19.30 3.17 12.35
N GLY A 29 18.12 2.81 12.87
CA GLY A 29 16.99 3.73 13.05
C GLY A 29 16.16 3.93 11.79
N GLU A 30 16.27 3.06 10.80
CA GLU A 30 15.45 3.10 9.60
C GLU A 30 13.98 2.85 9.93
N ILE A 31 13.09 3.57 9.26
CA ILE A 31 11.65 3.37 9.33
C ILE A 31 11.19 2.33 8.31
N LEU A 32 10.02 1.73 8.55
CA LEU A 32 9.55 0.59 7.75
C LEU A 32 9.47 0.88 6.25
N MET A 33 8.97 2.06 5.85
CA MET A 33 8.88 2.42 4.44
C MET A 33 10.25 2.57 3.74
N GLU A 34 11.34 2.80 4.48
CA GLU A 34 12.68 2.90 3.88
C GLU A 34 13.15 1.56 3.31
N TYR A 35 12.74 0.44 3.91
CA TYR A 35 12.96 -0.89 3.35
C TYR A 35 12.22 -1.07 2.03
N SER A 36 10.95 -0.67 1.98
CA SER A 36 10.16 -0.71 0.75
C SER A 36 10.76 0.17 -0.36
N ILE A 37 11.27 1.36 -0.01
CA ILE A 37 11.97 2.25 -0.95
C ILE A 37 13.26 1.59 -1.45
N TYR A 38 14.06 1.04 -0.54
CA TYR A 38 15.30 0.37 -0.88
C TYR A 38 15.06 -0.82 -1.83
N ASP A 39 14.06 -1.67 -1.53
CA ASP A 39 13.72 -2.81 -2.35
C ASP A 39 13.19 -2.41 -3.73
N ALA A 40 12.35 -1.36 -3.80
CA ALA A 40 11.87 -0.83 -5.05
C ALA A 40 13.02 -0.30 -5.95
N ILE A 41 13.94 0.48 -5.38
CA ILE A 41 15.09 1.03 -6.13
C ILE A 41 15.95 -0.12 -6.66
N ARG A 42 16.22 -1.14 -5.86
CA ARG A 42 16.94 -2.35 -6.29
C ARG A 42 16.21 -3.14 -7.37
N ALA A 43 14.89 -3.18 -7.34
CA ALA A 43 14.08 -3.81 -8.38
C ALA A 43 14.08 -3.05 -9.70
N GLY A 44 14.45 -1.76 -9.71
CA GLY A 44 14.56 -0.93 -10.90
C GLY A 44 13.65 0.30 -10.94
N PHE A 45 12.94 0.61 -9.85
CA PHE A 45 12.16 1.84 -9.75
C PHE A 45 13.08 3.06 -9.70
N THR A 46 12.70 4.12 -10.41
CA THR A 46 13.51 5.33 -10.58
C THR A 46 12.91 6.57 -9.94
N LYS A 47 11.70 6.45 -9.42
CA LYS A 47 10.96 7.55 -8.79
C LYS A 47 10.24 7.07 -7.53
N VAL A 48 10.23 7.93 -6.50
CA VAL A 48 9.45 7.75 -5.28
C VAL A 48 8.49 8.93 -5.11
N VAL A 49 7.21 8.63 -4.94
CA VAL A 49 6.16 9.63 -4.73
C VAL A 49 5.54 9.40 -3.34
N PHE A 50 5.67 10.39 -2.47
CA PHE A 50 5.03 10.36 -1.16
C PHE A 50 3.68 11.07 -1.22
N ILE A 51 2.59 10.35 -0.95
CA ILE A 51 1.27 10.95 -0.73
C ILE A 51 1.16 11.28 0.76
N ILE A 52 1.19 12.56 1.07
CA ILE A 52 1.22 13.09 2.44
C ILE A 52 0.18 14.19 2.63
N LYS A 53 -0.06 14.59 3.88
CA LYS A 53 -0.72 15.87 4.15
C LYS A 53 0.28 17.01 4.02
N PRO A 54 -0.15 18.25 3.64
CA PRO A 54 0.76 19.39 3.48
C PRO A 54 1.68 19.63 4.69
N GLU A 55 1.12 19.54 5.90
CA GLU A 55 1.84 19.74 7.16
C GLU A 55 2.91 18.68 7.46
N MET A 56 2.89 17.54 6.75
CA MET A 56 3.85 16.45 6.93
C MET A 56 5.09 16.59 6.05
N ARG A 57 5.12 17.59 5.15
CA ARG A 57 6.19 17.73 4.15
C ARG A 57 7.59 17.75 4.77
N GLU A 58 7.82 18.64 5.72
CA GLU A 58 9.13 18.80 6.36
C GLU A 58 9.52 17.54 7.15
N LEU A 59 8.56 16.91 7.82
CA LEU A 59 8.78 15.67 8.57
C LEU A 59 9.25 14.55 7.62
N VAL A 60 8.51 14.25 6.56
CA VAL A 60 8.85 13.15 5.63
C VAL A 60 10.15 13.44 4.88
N GLU A 61 10.39 14.69 4.49
CA GLU A 61 11.63 15.09 3.86
C GLU A 61 12.84 14.87 4.79
N THR A 62 12.71 15.18 6.07
CA THR A 62 13.77 15.00 7.06
C THR A 62 13.97 13.52 7.43
N LEU A 63 12.90 12.77 7.58
CA LEU A 63 12.95 11.34 7.96
C LEU A 63 13.62 10.47 6.90
N CYS A 64 13.25 10.65 5.63
CA CYS A 64 13.75 9.79 4.55
C CYS A 64 13.91 10.51 3.19
N GLY A 65 13.11 11.52 2.88
CA GLY A 65 13.04 12.10 1.55
C GLY A 65 14.39 12.63 1.02
N ARG A 66 15.19 13.28 1.88
CA ARG A 66 16.54 13.78 1.51
C ARG A 66 17.50 12.64 1.22
N ARG A 67 17.45 11.55 1.99
CA ARG A 67 18.29 10.37 1.77
C ARG A 67 17.92 9.69 0.46
N VAL A 68 16.61 9.51 0.22
CA VAL A 68 16.11 8.93 -1.03
C VAL A 68 16.51 9.74 -2.26
N ALA A 69 16.44 11.08 -2.19
CA ALA A 69 16.91 11.96 -3.27
C ALA A 69 18.42 11.86 -3.56
N GLY A 70 19.19 11.38 -2.59
CA GLY A 70 20.63 11.09 -2.74
C GLY A 70 20.94 9.71 -3.31
N MET A 71 19.95 8.82 -3.45
CA MET A 71 20.14 7.46 -3.95
C MET A 71 20.27 7.42 -5.47
N THR A 72 20.91 6.37 -5.96
CA THR A 72 21.06 6.07 -7.39
C THR A 72 20.23 4.83 -7.74
N ALA A 73 19.41 4.95 -8.77
CA ALA A 73 18.62 3.83 -9.28
C ALA A 73 19.50 2.77 -9.96
N ALA A 74 18.95 1.57 -10.20
CA ALA A 74 19.70 0.47 -10.80
C ALA A 74 20.25 0.76 -12.22
N ASP A 75 19.65 1.72 -12.93
CA ASP A 75 20.12 2.18 -14.25
C ASP A 75 21.21 3.28 -14.18
N GLY A 76 21.66 3.65 -12.97
CA GLY A 76 22.65 4.69 -12.72
C GLY A 76 22.10 6.11 -12.69
N SER A 77 20.79 6.32 -12.88
CA SER A 77 20.16 7.64 -12.78
C SER A 77 19.90 8.03 -11.31
N PRO A 78 19.87 9.34 -10.98
CA PRO A 78 19.40 9.79 -9.67
C PRO A 78 17.94 9.39 -9.45
N VAL A 79 17.59 8.99 -8.22
CA VAL A 79 16.21 8.72 -7.85
C VAL A 79 15.42 10.03 -7.78
N GLU A 80 14.32 10.11 -8.54
CA GLU A 80 13.41 11.25 -8.49
C GLU A 80 12.49 11.16 -7.27
N VAL A 81 12.33 12.25 -6.52
CA VAL A 81 11.41 12.33 -5.37
C VAL A 81 10.34 13.37 -5.64
N CYS A 82 9.07 12.97 -5.51
CA CYS A 82 7.91 13.84 -5.63
C CYS A 82 7.02 13.75 -4.39
N TYR A 83 6.31 14.84 -4.06
CA TYR A 83 5.35 14.89 -2.95
C TYR A 83 3.98 15.29 -3.50
N ALA A 84 3.02 14.39 -3.34
CA ALA A 84 1.62 14.63 -3.64
C ALA A 84 0.85 14.92 -2.34
N TYR A 85 -0.07 15.86 -2.38
CA TYR A 85 -0.79 16.27 -1.19
C TYR A 85 -2.22 15.76 -1.20
N GLN A 86 -2.55 14.92 -0.21
CA GLN A 86 -3.93 14.51 0.04
C GLN A 86 -4.58 15.53 0.98
N ASP A 87 -5.23 16.51 0.40
CA ASP A 87 -5.99 17.53 1.10
C ASP A 87 -7.33 17.80 0.42
N PHE A 88 -8.09 18.74 0.93
CA PHE A 88 -9.39 19.10 0.36
C PHE A 88 -9.31 20.03 -0.84
N SER A 89 -8.15 20.59 -1.17
CA SER A 89 -7.99 21.50 -2.33
C SER A 89 -8.11 20.75 -3.66
N SER A 90 -7.86 19.44 -3.65
CA SER A 90 -7.98 18.55 -4.83
C SER A 90 -9.42 18.06 -5.08
N VAL A 91 -10.37 18.38 -4.19
CA VAL A 91 -11.77 17.98 -4.34
C VAL A 91 -12.44 18.86 -5.40
N PRO A 92 -13.19 18.27 -6.37
CA PRO A 92 -13.84 19.03 -7.43
C PRO A 92 -14.81 20.10 -6.91
N ALA A 93 -14.83 21.26 -7.58
CA ALA A 93 -15.61 22.42 -7.16
C ALA A 93 -17.14 22.22 -7.11
N PHE A 94 -17.65 21.17 -7.76
CA PHE A 94 -19.08 20.85 -7.68
C PHE A 94 -19.51 20.28 -6.32
N TYR A 95 -18.56 19.75 -5.51
CA TYR A 95 -18.85 19.17 -4.22
C TYR A 95 -18.52 20.14 -3.08
N SER A 96 -19.54 20.46 -2.28
CA SER A 96 -19.37 21.28 -1.08
C SER A 96 -18.98 20.41 0.10
N ILE A 97 -17.75 20.54 0.55
CA ILE A 97 -17.21 19.76 1.69
C ILE A 97 -17.88 20.25 2.98
N PRO A 98 -18.49 19.36 3.79
CA PRO A 98 -19.02 19.74 5.09
C PRO A 98 -17.92 20.31 5.99
N THR A 99 -18.20 21.42 6.70
CA THR A 99 -17.22 22.15 7.54
C THR A 99 -16.63 21.26 8.62
N GLU A 100 -17.41 20.32 9.13
CA GLU A 100 -17.01 19.39 10.21
C GLU A 100 -16.23 18.18 9.70
N ARG A 101 -16.10 18.02 8.37
CA ARG A 101 -15.33 16.91 7.81
C ARG A 101 -13.82 17.16 7.95
N THR A 102 -13.17 16.36 8.79
CA THR A 102 -11.71 16.35 8.94
C THR A 102 -11.07 15.12 8.31
N LYS A 103 -11.87 14.06 8.07
CA LYS A 103 -11.38 12.80 7.51
C LYS A 103 -11.16 12.92 6.00
N PRO A 104 -9.97 12.54 5.46
CA PRO A 104 -9.73 12.46 4.02
C PRO A 104 -10.70 11.50 3.33
N PHE A 105 -10.79 11.59 2.00
CA PHE A 105 -11.72 10.76 1.22
C PHE A 105 -11.22 9.34 0.89
N GLY A 106 -10.22 8.83 1.59
CA GLY A 106 -9.77 7.44 1.49
C GLY A 106 -8.65 7.22 0.47
N THR A 107 -8.30 5.94 0.25
CA THR A 107 -7.13 5.52 -0.53
C THR A 107 -7.26 5.77 -2.03
N GLY A 108 -8.46 5.70 -2.59
CA GLY A 108 -8.70 6.06 -3.99
C GLY A 108 -8.41 7.54 -4.26
N HIS A 109 -8.90 8.44 -3.39
CA HIS A 109 -8.59 9.86 -3.47
C HIS A 109 -7.09 10.12 -3.25
N ALA A 110 -6.45 9.42 -2.30
CA ALA A 110 -5.03 9.54 -2.06
C ALA A 110 -4.21 9.28 -3.34
N VAL A 111 -4.47 8.15 -4.00
CA VAL A 111 -3.76 7.81 -5.25
C VAL A 111 -4.05 8.82 -6.35
N LEU A 112 -5.30 9.30 -6.48
CA LEU A 112 -5.66 10.33 -7.46
C LEU A 112 -4.84 11.62 -7.29
N CYS A 113 -4.51 12.02 -6.04
CA CYS A 113 -3.66 13.18 -5.76
C CYS A 113 -2.23 13.04 -6.32
N ALA A 114 -1.75 11.82 -6.57
CA ALA A 114 -0.43 11.60 -7.15
C ALA A 114 -0.37 11.79 -8.68
N ARG A 115 -1.50 12.04 -9.36
CA ARG A 115 -1.59 12.14 -10.83
C ARG A 115 -0.58 13.07 -11.47
N SER A 116 -0.31 14.22 -10.87
CA SER A 116 0.65 15.19 -11.41
C SER A 116 2.13 14.78 -11.23
N CYS A 117 2.40 13.82 -10.35
CA CYS A 117 3.73 13.29 -10.07
C CYS A 117 4.09 12.06 -10.92
N VAL A 118 3.11 11.40 -11.56
CA VAL A 118 3.31 10.07 -12.17
C VAL A 118 2.86 10.08 -13.62
N SER A 119 3.78 9.78 -14.52
CA SER A 119 3.53 9.61 -15.98
C SER A 119 3.98 8.24 -16.51
N GLU A 120 4.66 7.46 -15.69
CA GLU A 120 5.16 6.11 -15.94
C GLU A 120 4.32 5.04 -15.24
N PRO A 121 4.44 3.75 -15.58
CA PRO A 121 3.87 2.65 -14.78
C PRO A 121 4.34 2.75 -13.33
N PHE A 122 3.48 2.42 -12.39
CA PHE A 122 3.75 2.64 -10.99
C PHE A 122 3.12 1.58 -10.08
N ILE A 123 3.64 1.47 -8.88
CA ILE A 123 3.04 0.70 -7.80
C ILE A 123 2.55 1.60 -6.69
N VAL A 124 1.53 1.11 -5.97
CA VAL A 124 0.98 1.76 -4.77
C VAL A 124 1.19 0.84 -3.57
N ILE A 125 1.69 1.40 -2.47
CA ILE A 125 1.87 0.70 -1.19
C ILE A 125 1.46 1.56 0.00
N ASN A 126 1.25 0.92 1.15
CA ASN A 126 1.13 1.59 2.44
C ASN A 126 2.52 1.95 2.99
N ALA A 127 2.62 3.04 3.76
CA ALA A 127 3.86 3.49 4.37
C ALA A 127 4.26 2.69 5.64
N ASP A 128 3.30 1.99 6.24
CA ASP A 128 3.44 1.27 7.51
C ASP A 128 3.55 -0.26 7.36
N ASP A 129 3.79 -0.72 6.13
CA ASP A 129 3.93 -2.13 5.78
C ASP A 129 5.32 -2.44 5.21
N TYR A 130 5.86 -3.62 5.55
CA TYR A 130 7.01 -4.24 4.91
C TYR A 130 6.55 -5.32 3.94
N TYR A 131 6.96 -5.24 2.71
CA TYR A 131 6.48 -6.09 1.62
C TYR A 131 7.47 -7.18 1.18
N GLY A 132 8.77 -6.97 1.46
CA GLY A 132 9.85 -7.90 1.14
C GLY A 132 10.37 -7.80 -0.29
N VAL A 133 11.65 -8.13 -0.44
CA VAL A 133 12.45 -7.95 -1.67
C VAL A 133 11.81 -8.56 -2.91
N ASP A 134 11.35 -9.83 -2.80
CA ASP A 134 10.83 -10.57 -3.95
C ASP A 134 9.55 -9.94 -4.52
N ALA A 135 8.68 -9.39 -3.66
CA ALA A 135 7.45 -8.75 -4.09
C ALA A 135 7.70 -7.56 -5.03
N PHE A 136 8.72 -6.75 -4.75
CA PHE A 136 9.10 -5.64 -5.63
C PHE A 136 9.69 -6.11 -6.96
N ARG A 137 10.46 -7.20 -6.95
CA ARG A 137 11.02 -7.80 -8.16
C ARG A 137 9.92 -8.29 -9.10
N VAL A 138 9.01 -9.14 -8.60
CA VAL A 138 7.97 -9.74 -9.44
C VAL A 138 7.00 -8.70 -10.00
N ILE A 139 6.63 -7.68 -9.21
CA ILE A 139 5.72 -6.64 -9.70
C ILE A 139 6.40 -5.70 -10.70
N TYR A 140 7.69 -5.38 -10.53
CA TYR A 140 8.43 -4.57 -11.49
C TYR A 140 8.51 -5.25 -12.87
N GLU A 141 8.76 -6.56 -12.89
CA GLU A 141 8.79 -7.35 -14.13
C GLU A 141 7.42 -7.34 -14.82
N GLU A 142 6.34 -7.46 -14.05
CA GLU A 142 4.98 -7.49 -14.60
C GLU A 142 4.52 -6.12 -15.08
N LEU A 143 4.88 -5.03 -14.40
CA LEU A 143 4.58 -3.67 -14.86
C LEU A 143 5.03 -3.42 -16.30
N GLY A 144 6.17 -4.00 -16.70
CA GLY A 144 6.69 -3.89 -18.06
C GLY A 144 5.89 -4.65 -19.12
N ARG A 145 4.95 -5.50 -18.70
CA ARG A 145 4.10 -6.31 -19.60
C ARG A 145 2.68 -5.79 -19.69
N LEU A 146 2.27 -4.93 -18.77
CA LEU A 146 0.90 -4.37 -18.76
C LEU A 146 0.65 -3.59 -20.04
N LYS A 147 -0.54 -3.74 -20.61
CA LYS A 147 -1.04 -2.83 -21.63
C LYS A 147 -1.29 -1.45 -21.03
N ALA A 148 -1.25 -0.45 -21.88
CA ALA A 148 -1.45 0.93 -21.45
C ALA A 148 -2.80 1.15 -20.75
N GLU A 149 -3.83 0.39 -21.13
CA GLU A 149 -5.20 0.53 -20.65
C GLU A 149 -5.82 -0.84 -20.30
N GLY A 150 -6.73 -0.86 -19.35
CA GLY A 150 -7.55 -2.03 -19.00
C GLY A 150 -6.80 -3.15 -18.27
N GLU A 151 -5.53 -2.97 -17.92
CA GLU A 151 -4.73 -3.96 -17.20
C GLU A 151 -4.08 -3.37 -15.96
N ALA A 152 -4.04 -4.17 -14.91
CA ALA A 152 -3.35 -3.89 -13.66
C ALA A 152 -2.76 -5.19 -13.09
N THR A 153 -1.95 -5.07 -12.05
CA THR A 153 -1.40 -6.20 -11.33
C THR A 153 -1.42 -5.97 -9.83
N MET A 154 -1.32 -7.02 -9.05
CA MET A 154 -1.15 -6.95 -7.62
C MET A 154 -0.28 -8.10 -7.11
N VAL A 155 0.34 -7.93 -5.95
CA VAL A 155 0.96 -9.04 -5.23
C VAL A 155 -0.06 -9.59 -4.22
N GLY A 156 -0.39 -10.87 -4.38
CA GLY A 156 -1.17 -11.64 -3.42
C GLY A 156 -0.24 -12.29 -2.41
N TYR A 157 -0.47 -12.00 -1.13
CA TYR A 157 0.27 -12.62 -0.04
C TYR A 157 -0.49 -13.82 0.51
N ARG A 158 0.22 -14.82 1.00
CA ARG A 158 -0.40 -15.95 1.68
C ARG A 158 -1.00 -15.48 3.01
N LEU A 159 -2.21 -15.92 3.31
CA LEU A 159 -2.91 -15.54 4.54
C LEU A 159 -2.10 -15.89 5.79
N ASP A 160 -1.50 -17.10 5.85
CA ASP A 160 -0.67 -17.56 6.98
C ASP A 160 0.58 -16.71 7.24
N LYS A 161 0.99 -15.86 6.27
CA LYS A 161 2.12 -14.93 6.39
C LYS A 161 1.71 -13.51 6.76
N THR A 162 0.40 -13.26 6.97
CA THR A 162 -0.15 -11.92 7.22
C THR A 162 -1.02 -11.82 8.47
N VAL A 163 -1.22 -12.93 9.19
CA VAL A 163 -1.96 -12.97 10.46
C VAL A 163 -1.07 -12.54 11.63
N SER A 164 -1.68 -12.10 12.74
CA SER A 164 -1.00 -11.77 13.98
C SER A 164 -1.31 -12.82 15.06
N GLU A 165 -0.32 -13.13 15.88
CA GLU A 165 -0.50 -13.96 17.09
C GLU A 165 -1.13 -13.19 18.24
N HIS A 166 -1.16 -11.84 18.16
CA HIS A 166 -1.63 -10.95 19.22
C HIS A 166 -3.12 -10.62 19.13
N GLY A 167 -3.79 -11.00 18.02
CA GLY A 167 -5.21 -10.76 17.87
C GLY A 167 -5.72 -10.98 16.44
N SER A 168 -6.98 -10.63 16.23
CA SER A 168 -7.60 -10.73 14.92
C SER A 168 -7.11 -9.64 13.96
N VAL A 169 -7.08 -9.97 12.68
CA VAL A 169 -6.74 -9.03 11.61
C VAL A 169 -7.86 -8.91 10.58
N THR A 170 -7.88 -7.80 9.85
CA THR A 170 -8.74 -7.62 8.67
C THR A 170 -7.90 -7.75 7.42
N ARG A 171 -8.36 -8.54 6.43
CA ARG A 171 -7.65 -8.74 5.15
C ARG A 171 -8.61 -8.73 3.97
N GLY A 172 -8.16 -8.21 2.86
CA GLY A 172 -8.84 -8.35 1.59
C GLY A 172 -8.58 -9.74 1.01
N VAL A 173 -9.48 -10.70 1.24
CA VAL A 173 -9.34 -12.05 0.69
C VAL A 173 -9.59 -12.01 -0.81
N CYS A 174 -8.62 -12.49 -1.59
CA CYS A 174 -8.66 -12.50 -3.05
C CYS A 174 -9.26 -13.80 -3.57
N HIS A 175 -10.28 -13.70 -4.42
CA HIS A 175 -10.73 -14.80 -5.25
C HIS A 175 -10.01 -14.70 -6.59
N VAL A 176 -9.34 -15.79 -6.97
CA VAL A 176 -8.43 -15.80 -8.12
C VAL A 176 -8.74 -17.01 -9.00
N THR A 177 -8.93 -16.79 -10.31
CA THR A 177 -9.06 -17.84 -11.31
C THR A 177 -7.96 -17.66 -12.36
N ASP A 178 -7.19 -18.71 -12.61
CA ASP A 178 -6.10 -18.72 -13.59
C ASP A 178 -5.15 -17.51 -13.49
N GLY A 179 -4.76 -17.14 -12.24
CA GLY A 179 -3.87 -16.02 -11.96
C GLY A 179 -4.50 -14.63 -12.17
N THR A 180 -5.81 -14.56 -12.43
CA THR A 180 -6.56 -13.31 -12.57
C THR A 180 -7.46 -13.09 -11.37
N LEU A 181 -7.50 -11.88 -10.85
CA LEU A 181 -8.35 -11.48 -9.74
C LEU A 181 -9.81 -11.39 -10.20
N ASP A 182 -10.69 -12.16 -9.57
CA ASP A 182 -12.14 -12.07 -9.79
C ASP A 182 -12.76 -10.99 -8.88
N ARG A 183 -12.37 -11.00 -7.60
CA ARG A 183 -12.82 -10.02 -6.61
C ARG A 183 -11.95 -10.04 -5.36
N VAL A 184 -12.01 -8.97 -4.58
CA VAL A 184 -11.47 -8.88 -3.22
C VAL A 184 -12.63 -8.75 -2.23
N VAL A 185 -12.63 -9.58 -1.20
CA VAL A 185 -13.63 -9.55 -0.13
C VAL A 185 -12.96 -9.11 1.16
N GLU A 186 -13.37 -7.96 1.68
CA GLU A 186 -12.91 -7.49 2.99
C GLU A 186 -13.43 -8.44 4.06
N THR A 187 -12.51 -9.16 4.71
CA THR A 187 -12.80 -10.18 5.71
C THR A 187 -12.27 -9.72 7.06
N PHE A 188 -13.20 -9.54 7.99
CA PHE A 188 -12.91 -9.01 9.31
C PHE A 188 -12.64 -10.14 10.31
N LYS A 189 -11.88 -9.82 11.37
CA LYS A 189 -11.61 -10.71 12.51
C LYS A 189 -11.08 -12.11 12.14
N LEU A 190 -10.21 -12.16 11.13
CA LEU A 190 -9.42 -13.35 10.86
C LEU A 190 -8.52 -13.64 12.05
N THR A 191 -8.69 -14.81 12.67
CA THR A 191 -8.04 -15.20 13.92
C THR A 191 -7.35 -16.55 13.77
N VAL A 192 -6.12 -16.64 14.28
CA VAL A 192 -5.39 -17.90 14.37
C VAL A 192 -5.86 -18.65 15.63
N PHE A 193 -6.29 -19.88 15.45
CA PHE A 193 -6.73 -20.75 16.54
C PHE A 193 -5.57 -21.65 17.06
N PRO A 194 -5.68 -22.20 18.29
CA PRO A 194 -4.62 -23.06 18.84
C PRO A 194 -4.36 -24.34 18.03
N ASP A 195 -5.31 -24.78 17.20
CA ASP A 195 -5.17 -25.89 16.27
C ASP A 195 -4.42 -25.51 14.97
N GLY A 196 -4.00 -24.23 14.85
CA GLY A 196 -3.30 -23.69 13.68
C GLY A 196 -4.23 -23.27 12.54
N THR A 197 -5.56 -23.42 12.68
CA THR A 197 -6.51 -22.96 11.66
C THR A 197 -6.70 -21.45 11.71
N ILE A 198 -6.97 -20.84 10.55
CA ILE A 198 -7.31 -19.42 10.42
C ILE A 198 -8.79 -19.33 10.11
N ARG A 199 -9.54 -18.59 10.93
CA ARG A 199 -10.99 -18.49 10.81
C ARG A 199 -11.47 -17.05 10.83
N ASP A 200 -12.52 -16.77 10.03
CA ASP A 200 -13.30 -15.53 10.13
C ASP A 200 -14.36 -15.70 11.22
N VAL A 201 -14.18 -15.00 12.33
CA VAL A 201 -15.09 -15.05 13.48
C VAL A 201 -15.99 -13.81 13.57
N ASP A 202 -16.07 -12.99 12.54
CA ASP A 202 -16.88 -11.77 12.55
C ASP A 202 -18.40 -12.10 12.52
N LYS A 203 -18.77 -13.03 11.64
CA LYS A 203 -20.18 -13.40 11.41
C LYS A 203 -20.62 -14.67 12.15
N ASN A 204 -19.68 -15.54 12.47
CA ASN A 204 -19.91 -16.83 13.08
C ASN A 204 -18.83 -17.13 14.13
N PRO A 205 -19.17 -17.37 15.43
CA PRO A 205 -18.17 -17.68 16.45
C PRO A 205 -17.34 -18.94 16.18
N GLU A 206 -17.87 -19.92 15.44
CA GLU A 206 -17.12 -21.10 15.01
C GLU A 206 -16.18 -20.76 13.82
N GLY A 207 -16.54 -19.70 13.07
CA GLY A 207 -15.79 -19.13 11.97
C GLY A 207 -15.73 -20.00 10.71
N ASP A 208 -15.69 -19.34 9.56
CA ASP A 208 -15.36 -19.99 8.29
C ASP A 208 -13.86 -20.22 8.24
N VAL A 209 -13.43 -21.44 7.92
CA VAL A 209 -12.01 -21.82 7.86
C VAL A 209 -11.43 -21.42 6.51
N TYR A 210 -10.28 -20.74 6.55
CA TYR A 210 -9.51 -20.38 5.36
C TYR A 210 -8.25 -21.25 5.26
N ALA A 211 -7.88 -21.61 4.02
CA ALA A 211 -6.62 -22.29 3.75
C ALA A 211 -5.44 -21.34 4.06
N PRO A 212 -4.32 -21.86 4.60
CA PRO A 212 -3.15 -21.04 4.92
C PRO A 212 -2.59 -20.26 3.72
N ASP A 213 -2.70 -20.84 2.53
CA ASP A 213 -2.21 -20.27 1.27
C ASP A 213 -3.25 -19.42 0.52
N THR A 214 -4.42 -19.15 1.14
CA THR A 214 -5.40 -18.21 0.58
C THR A 214 -4.74 -16.87 0.26
N PRO A 215 -4.84 -16.39 -0.99
CA PRO A 215 -4.23 -15.11 -1.36
C PRO A 215 -5.01 -13.94 -0.75
N VAL A 216 -4.27 -12.99 -0.16
CA VAL A 216 -4.83 -11.76 0.42
C VAL A 216 -4.14 -10.52 -0.14
N SER A 217 -4.91 -9.46 -0.28
CA SER A 217 -4.41 -8.13 -0.66
C SER A 217 -3.86 -7.41 0.56
N MET A 218 -2.64 -6.89 0.41
CA MET A 218 -2.00 -5.99 1.36
C MET A 218 -1.83 -4.58 0.78
N ASN A 219 -2.72 -4.16 -0.14
CA ASN A 219 -2.67 -2.90 -0.88
C ASN A 219 -1.40 -2.71 -1.73
N PHE A 220 -0.84 -3.80 -2.24
CA PHE A 220 0.30 -3.75 -3.15
C PHE A 220 -0.19 -3.88 -4.59
N TRP A 221 -0.46 -2.76 -5.23
CA TRP A 221 -1.06 -2.67 -6.56
C TRP A 221 -0.08 -2.10 -7.57
N GLY A 222 -0.13 -2.60 -8.82
CA GLY A 222 0.61 -2.06 -9.96
C GLY A 222 -0.33 -1.59 -11.06
N PHE A 223 -0.09 -0.38 -11.56
CA PHE A 223 -0.95 0.29 -12.53
C PHE A 223 -0.14 0.97 -13.64
N THR A 224 -0.82 1.27 -14.74
CA THR A 224 -0.40 2.26 -15.71
C THR A 224 -1.08 3.62 -15.40
N PRO A 225 -0.59 4.76 -15.94
CA PRO A 225 -1.20 6.07 -15.72
C PRO A 225 -2.67 6.19 -16.15
N TRP A 226 -3.16 5.30 -17.01
CA TRP A 226 -4.58 5.23 -17.40
C TRP A 226 -5.52 5.12 -16.18
N ILE A 227 -5.07 4.49 -15.09
CA ILE A 227 -5.90 4.33 -13.89
C ILE A 227 -6.33 5.67 -13.27
N PHE A 228 -5.56 6.75 -13.47
CA PHE A 228 -5.93 8.07 -12.94
C PHE A 228 -7.22 8.61 -13.58
N THR A 229 -7.49 8.30 -14.84
CA THR A 229 -8.76 8.63 -15.47
C THR A 229 -9.91 7.90 -14.82
N LYS A 230 -9.74 6.60 -14.54
CA LYS A 230 -10.74 5.80 -13.86
C LYS A 230 -10.94 6.19 -12.39
N LEU A 231 -9.87 6.56 -11.71
CA LEU A 231 -9.94 7.10 -10.35
C LEU A 231 -10.73 8.41 -10.29
N GLU A 232 -10.52 9.31 -11.24
CA GLU A 232 -11.26 10.56 -11.32
C GLU A 232 -12.75 10.33 -11.59
N GLU A 233 -13.09 9.46 -12.56
CA GLU A 233 -14.47 9.07 -12.86
C GLU A 233 -15.15 8.47 -11.62
N TYR A 234 -14.48 7.53 -10.97
CA TYR A 234 -14.97 6.86 -9.76
C TYR A 234 -15.13 7.83 -8.58
N PHE A 235 -14.14 8.70 -8.35
CA PHE A 235 -14.18 9.67 -7.26
C PHE A 235 -15.32 10.70 -7.47
N ASN A 236 -15.53 11.17 -8.69
CA ASN A 236 -16.64 12.06 -9.03
C ASN A 236 -17.99 11.38 -8.78
N ALA A 237 -18.17 10.14 -9.22
CA ALA A 237 -19.38 9.36 -8.96
C ALA A 237 -19.61 9.13 -7.46
N PHE A 238 -18.55 8.81 -6.72
CA PHE A 238 -18.58 8.68 -5.26
C PHE A 238 -19.07 9.97 -4.58
N LEU A 239 -18.53 11.14 -4.96
CA LEU A 239 -18.92 12.41 -4.38
C LEU A 239 -20.40 12.77 -4.69
N HIS A 240 -20.87 12.49 -5.89
CA HIS A 240 -22.28 12.68 -6.26
C HIS A 240 -23.23 11.77 -5.45
N ALA A 241 -22.79 10.57 -5.06
CA ALA A 241 -23.57 9.62 -4.29
C ALA A 241 -23.53 9.84 -2.77
N LEU A 242 -22.69 10.78 -2.28
CA LEU A 242 -22.60 11.05 -0.85
C LEU A 242 -23.85 11.76 -0.34
N PRO A 243 -24.44 11.30 0.78
CA PRO A 243 -25.47 12.04 1.47
C PRO A 243 -24.97 13.44 1.91
N ALA A 244 -25.85 14.42 1.94
CA ALA A 244 -25.51 15.72 2.50
C ALA A 244 -25.05 15.58 3.95
N GLY A 245 -23.93 16.22 4.31
CA GLY A 245 -23.35 16.17 5.65
C GLY A 245 -22.57 14.88 5.98
N GLU A 246 -22.26 14.03 5.00
CA GLU A 246 -21.45 12.83 5.24
C GLU A 246 -20.01 13.18 5.63
N LEU A 247 -19.57 12.72 6.81
CA LEU A 247 -18.28 13.10 7.41
C LEU A 247 -17.20 12.01 7.34
N LYS A 248 -17.57 10.74 7.14
CA LYS A 248 -16.67 9.60 7.37
C LYS A 248 -16.47 8.67 6.18
N LYS A 249 -17.41 8.65 5.23
CA LYS A 249 -17.37 7.69 4.11
C LYS A 249 -16.13 7.93 3.24
N GLU A 250 -15.49 6.85 2.81
CA GLU A 250 -14.23 6.86 2.07
C GLU A 250 -14.38 6.21 0.70
N CYS A 251 -13.71 6.79 -0.27
CA CYS A 251 -13.48 6.26 -1.61
C CYS A 251 -12.26 5.34 -1.55
N LEU A 252 -12.47 4.02 -1.51
CA LEU A 252 -11.41 3.04 -1.33
C LEU A 252 -10.88 2.54 -2.68
N LEU A 253 -9.57 2.44 -2.82
CA LEU A 253 -8.91 1.91 -4.02
C LEU A 253 -9.34 0.48 -4.36
N PRO A 254 -9.39 -0.48 -3.41
CA PRO A 254 -9.86 -1.82 -3.70
C PRO A 254 -11.31 -1.89 -4.18
N SER A 255 -12.18 -1.01 -3.68
CA SER A 255 -13.58 -0.94 -4.11
C SER A 255 -13.70 -0.48 -5.56
N MET A 256 -12.92 0.52 -5.96
CA MET A 256 -12.85 0.99 -7.35
C MET A 256 -12.34 -0.12 -8.28
N VAL A 257 -11.25 -0.81 -7.88
CA VAL A 257 -10.71 -1.94 -8.64
C VAL A 257 -11.77 -3.02 -8.83
N GLY A 258 -12.48 -3.39 -7.75
CA GLY A 258 -13.56 -4.38 -7.82
C GLY A 258 -14.69 -3.98 -8.79
N GLU A 259 -15.13 -2.71 -8.74
CA GLU A 259 -16.15 -2.21 -9.67
C GLU A 259 -15.70 -2.24 -11.12
N LEU A 260 -14.45 -1.90 -11.41
CA LEU A 260 -13.89 -1.97 -12.77
C LEU A 260 -13.79 -3.40 -13.29
N ILE A 261 -13.45 -4.36 -12.42
CA ILE A 261 -13.44 -5.79 -12.75
C ILE A 261 -14.86 -6.27 -13.09
N GLU A 262 -15.85 -5.94 -12.24
CA GLU A 262 -17.25 -6.31 -12.46
C GLU A 262 -17.82 -5.74 -13.76
N LYS A 263 -17.39 -4.53 -14.16
CA LYS A 263 -17.76 -3.91 -15.45
C LYS A 263 -16.99 -4.48 -16.66
N GLY A 264 -15.99 -5.32 -16.44
CA GLY A 264 -15.12 -5.83 -17.50
C GLY A 264 -14.17 -4.78 -18.08
N GLU A 265 -13.96 -3.66 -17.37
CA GLU A 265 -13.07 -2.57 -17.78
C GLU A 265 -11.62 -2.76 -17.30
N LEU A 266 -11.39 -3.61 -16.32
CA LEU A 266 -10.07 -3.87 -15.75
C LEU A 266 -9.85 -5.38 -15.54
N ARG A 267 -8.70 -5.85 -16.01
CA ARG A 267 -8.17 -7.18 -15.69
C ARG A 267 -6.95 -7.02 -14.77
N VAL A 268 -6.93 -7.74 -13.65
CA VAL A 268 -5.85 -7.67 -12.67
C VAL A 268 -5.15 -9.02 -12.58
N SER A 269 -3.85 -9.08 -12.90
CA SER A 269 -3.03 -10.25 -12.65
C SER A 269 -2.62 -10.31 -11.17
N VAL A 270 -2.73 -11.49 -10.55
CA VAL A 270 -2.31 -11.74 -9.16
C VAL A 270 -0.98 -12.46 -9.17
N LEU A 271 0.05 -11.76 -8.69
CA LEU A 271 1.40 -12.29 -8.60
C LEU A 271 1.60 -13.00 -7.25
N HIS A 272 2.31 -14.10 -7.28
CA HIS A 272 2.77 -14.77 -6.06
C HIS A 272 4.15 -14.25 -5.65
N SER A 273 4.33 -14.05 -4.36
CA SER A 273 5.62 -13.78 -3.76
C SER A 273 5.83 -14.65 -2.53
N ASP A 274 7.04 -15.18 -2.37
CA ASP A 274 7.47 -15.90 -1.16
C ASP A 274 7.88 -14.93 -0.03
N ALA A 275 7.81 -13.63 -0.28
CA ALA A 275 8.14 -12.61 0.70
C ALA A 275 7.23 -12.70 1.92
N LYS A 276 7.82 -12.55 3.10
CA LYS A 276 7.07 -12.39 4.34
C LYS A 276 6.64 -10.92 4.44
N TRP A 277 5.35 -10.70 4.64
CA TRP A 277 4.82 -9.39 4.95
C TRP A 277 4.92 -9.14 6.47
N PHE A 278 5.22 -7.90 6.84
CA PHE A 278 5.15 -7.40 8.21
C PHE A 278 4.37 -6.10 8.24
N GLY A 279 3.48 -5.94 9.21
CA GLY A 279 2.81 -4.68 9.48
C GLY A 279 2.71 -4.47 10.98
N MET A 280 2.64 -3.23 11.40
CA MET A 280 2.42 -2.87 12.80
C MET A 280 0.93 -2.69 13.06
N THR A 281 0.18 -3.80 13.16
CA THR A 281 -1.25 -3.77 13.49
C THR A 281 -1.45 -3.49 14.97
N TYR A 282 -0.61 -4.09 15.81
CA TYR A 282 -0.60 -3.93 17.27
C TYR A 282 0.72 -3.33 17.72
N HIS A 283 0.72 -2.65 18.87
CA HIS A 283 1.96 -2.08 19.43
C HIS A 283 2.99 -3.17 19.76
N GLU A 284 2.51 -4.34 20.14
CA GLU A 284 3.28 -5.54 20.47
C GLU A 284 4.00 -6.14 19.25
N ASP A 285 3.53 -5.86 18.04
CA ASP A 285 4.18 -6.32 16.81
C ASP A 285 5.55 -5.65 16.59
N LYS A 286 5.82 -4.48 17.20
CA LYS A 286 7.04 -3.69 16.98
C LYS A 286 8.31 -4.48 17.23
N ASP A 287 8.39 -5.16 18.36
CA ASP A 287 9.61 -5.91 18.74
C ASP A 287 9.83 -7.09 17.80
N ALA A 288 8.76 -7.78 17.39
CA ALA A 288 8.83 -8.88 16.45
C ALA A 288 9.28 -8.42 15.06
N VAL A 289 8.77 -7.27 14.59
CA VAL A 289 9.16 -6.67 13.30
C VAL A 289 10.62 -6.22 13.35
N ALA A 290 11.05 -5.55 14.42
CA ALA A 290 12.45 -5.13 14.60
C ALA A 290 13.41 -6.33 14.61
N ALA A 291 13.05 -7.40 15.31
CA ALA A 291 13.83 -8.63 15.34
C ALA A 291 13.92 -9.29 13.94
N ALA A 292 12.81 -9.30 13.19
CA ALA A 292 12.78 -9.84 11.84
C ALA A 292 13.67 -9.03 10.88
N LEU A 293 13.61 -7.70 10.91
CA LEU A 293 14.48 -6.83 10.10
C LEU A 293 15.95 -7.02 10.46
N LYS A 294 16.27 -7.07 11.75
CA LYS A 294 17.65 -7.36 12.21
C LYS A 294 18.16 -8.71 11.69
N ALA A 295 17.30 -9.73 11.65
CA ALA A 295 17.66 -11.02 11.09
C ALA A 295 17.93 -10.95 9.58
N LEU A 296 17.17 -10.13 8.83
CA LEU A 296 17.41 -9.92 7.40
C LEU A 296 18.75 -9.21 7.14
N HIS A 297 19.14 -8.22 7.96
CA HIS A 297 20.48 -7.61 7.90
C HIS A 297 21.57 -8.66 8.21
N ALA A 298 21.40 -9.44 9.26
CA ALA A 298 22.36 -10.49 9.64
C ALA A 298 22.50 -11.57 8.56
N ALA A 299 21.43 -11.87 7.81
CA ALA A 299 21.46 -12.80 6.68
C ALA A 299 22.02 -12.18 5.39
N GLY A 300 22.41 -10.90 5.39
CA GLY A 300 22.96 -10.22 4.22
C GLY A 300 21.91 -9.86 3.15
N VAL A 301 20.63 -9.92 3.46
CA VAL A 301 19.55 -9.46 2.57
C VAL A 301 19.62 -7.95 2.42
N TYR A 302 19.88 -7.24 3.52
CA TYR A 302 20.16 -5.80 3.55
C TYR A 302 21.60 -5.52 3.99
N PRO A 303 22.21 -4.42 3.50
CA PRO A 303 23.50 -3.95 4.00
C PRO A 303 23.38 -3.50 5.47
N PRO A 304 24.52 -3.27 6.18
CA PRO A 304 24.48 -2.79 7.57
C PRO A 304 23.62 -1.52 7.76
N THR A 305 23.62 -0.63 6.79
CA THR A 305 22.75 0.55 6.68
C THR A 305 22.14 0.63 5.28
N LEU A 306 20.88 1.03 5.18
CA LEU A 306 20.21 1.17 3.86
C LEU A 306 20.73 2.36 3.05
N HIS A 307 21.49 3.26 3.69
CA HIS A 307 21.89 4.56 3.15
C HIS A 307 23.42 4.73 3.09
N GLY A 308 24.16 3.63 3.05
CA GLY A 308 25.64 3.59 3.02
C GLY A 308 26.30 4.23 1.82
#